data_57272c5d713f435a8b0cf1563ce41bc1
#
_entry.id   57272c5d713f435a8b0cf1563ce41bc1
#
_cell.length_a   1.000
_cell.length_b   1.000
_cell.length_c   1.000
_cell.angle_alpha   90.00
_cell.angle_beta   90.00
_cell.angle_gamma   90.00
#
_symmetry.space_group_name_H-M   'P 1'
#
loop_
_entity.id
_entity.type
_entity.pdbx_description
1 polymer ?
#
loop_
_entity_poly.entity_id
_entity_poly.type
_entity_poly.pdbx_seq_one_letter_code
_entity_poly.pdbx_strand_id
1 'polypeptide(L)'
;MNRRVLNAPDAREIVEPNSEAEWNQARALLQEYLDSLSIEAGFLNIREEVASLPGEYAATRGGFWMARVADDWAGCCALAPLDGTDYANACELRRLYVRPARRQQNLGLMLTERALDRARLHGYKHVLLDTLSDMEAARALYQGLGFKEIPPYYFNPIAGAHYLMATL
;
A
#
# COMPACT_ATOMS: atom_id res chain seq x y z
N MET A 1 27.43 21.71 17.46
CA MET A 1 27.96 20.39 17.03
C MET A 1 26.87 19.63 16.29
N ASN A 2 26.90 19.71 14.96
CA ASN A 2 25.96 18.97 14.12
C ASN A 2 26.34 17.48 14.11
N ARG A 3 25.55 16.67 14.78
CA ARG A 3 25.58 15.23 14.51
C ARG A 3 24.93 15.00 13.13
N ARG A 4 25.76 14.97 12.09
CA ARG A 4 25.40 14.24 10.88
C ARG A 4 25.24 12.78 11.31
N VAL A 5 24.00 12.33 11.43
CA VAL A 5 23.72 10.90 11.41
C VAL A 5 24.17 10.45 10.03
N LEU A 6 25.28 9.74 9.97
CA LEU A 6 25.72 9.03 8.78
C LEU A 6 24.59 8.02 8.50
N ASN A 7 23.74 8.32 7.54
CA ASN A 7 22.77 7.35 7.04
C ASN A 7 23.59 6.18 6.48
N ALA A 8 23.49 5.04 7.14
CA ALA A 8 24.09 3.82 6.59
C ALA A 8 23.51 3.62 5.17
N PRO A 9 24.35 3.20 4.19
CA PRO A 9 23.94 3.08 2.80
C PRO A 9 22.73 2.13 2.58
N ASP A 10 22.41 1.31 3.58
CA ASP A 10 21.30 0.37 3.58
C ASP A 10 20.19 0.70 4.58
N ALA A 11 20.19 1.91 5.16
CA ALA A 11 19.15 2.32 6.10
C ALA A 11 17.77 2.37 5.40
N ARG A 12 16.82 1.61 5.96
CA ARG A 12 15.45 1.51 5.46
C ARG A 12 14.49 2.21 6.41
N GLU A 13 13.60 2.99 5.88
CA GLU A 13 12.66 3.79 6.65
C GLU A 13 11.29 3.81 5.99
N ILE A 14 10.23 3.78 6.78
CA ILE A 14 8.86 4.02 6.32
C ILE A 14 8.45 5.42 6.75
N VAL A 15 8.08 6.22 5.77
CA VAL A 15 7.76 7.65 5.92
C VAL A 15 6.31 7.89 5.56
N GLU A 16 5.60 8.63 6.38
CA GLU A 16 4.28 9.18 6.05
C GLU A 16 4.49 10.57 5.42
N PRO A 17 4.02 10.82 4.17
CA PRO A 17 4.24 12.10 3.52
C PRO A 17 3.63 13.25 4.33
N ASN A 18 4.38 14.32 4.52
CA ASN A 18 3.96 15.49 5.28
C ASN A 18 4.32 16.82 4.62
N SER A 19 4.80 16.78 3.39
CA SER A 19 5.15 17.97 2.60
C SER A 19 4.71 17.80 1.14
N GLU A 20 4.57 18.90 0.42
CA GLU A 20 4.23 18.86 -1.01
C GLU A 20 5.31 18.11 -1.81
N ALA A 21 6.58 18.26 -1.45
CA ALA A 21 7.68 17.54 -2.09
C ALA A 21 7.54 16.02 -1.90
N GLU A 22 7.17 15.56 -0.71
CA GLU A 22 6.94 14.13 -0.44
C GLU A 22 5.68 13.60 -1.14
N TRP A 23 4.60 14.37 -1.19
CA TRP A 23 3.41 14.01 -1.95
C TRP A 23 3.69 13.94 -3.46
N ASN A 24 4.57 14.77 -3.99
CA ASN A 24 5.02 14.64 -5.37
C ASN A 24 5.77 13.33 -5.62
N GLN A 25 6.58 12.87 -4.66
CA GLN A 25 7.21 11.56 -4.73
C GLN A 25 6.19 10.43 -4.64
N ALA A 26 5.16 10.57 -3.82
CA ALA A 26 4.06 9.62 -3.73
C ALA A 26 3.32 9.49 -5.07
N ARG A 27 3.04 10.61 -5.74
CA ARG A 27 2.44 10.61 -7.09
C ARG A 27 3.31 9.88 -8.11
N ALA A 28 4.61 10.10 -8.05
CA ALA A 28 5.56 9.42 -8.95
C ALA A 28 5.56 7.90 -8.73
N LEU A 29 5.56 7.45 -7.48
CA LEU A 29 5.49 6.01 -7.15
C LEU A 29 4.18 5.38 -7.59
N LEU A 30 3.05 6.04 -7.39
CA LEU A 30 1.75 5.55 -7.87
C LEU A 30 1.69 5.51 -9.39
N GLN A 31 2.27 6.49 -10.08
CA GLN A 31 2.34 6.49 -11.54
C GLN A 31 3.18 5.33 -12.05
N GLU A 32 4.32 5.05 -11.40
CA GLU A 32 5.14 3.88 -11.73
C GLU A 32 4.36 2.57 -11.51
N TYR A 33 3.62 2.49 -10.41
CA TYR A 33 2.76 1.33 -10.14
C TYR A 33 1.74 1.14 -11.25
N LEU A 34 1.05 2.21 -11.63
CA LEU A 34 0.09 2.21 -12.72
C LEU A 34 0.71 1.72 -14.03
N ASP A 35 1.89 2.25 -14.37
CA ASP A 35 2.61 1.90 -15.61
C ASP A 35 3.10 0.44 -15.60
N SER A 36 3.30 -0.15 -14.41
CA SER A 36 3.72 -1.54 -14.25
C SER A 36 2.60 -2.55 -14.43
N LEU A 37 1.34 -2.12 -14.36
CA LEU A 37 0.19 -3.00 -14.50
C LEU A 37 -0.03 -3.36 -15.98
N SER A 38 -0.25 -4.66 -16.26
CA SER A 38 -0.55 -5.17 -17.59
C SER A 38 -2.01 -4.98 -18.02
N ILE A 39 -2.79 -4.27 -17.23
CA ILE A 39 -4.23 -4.06 -17.40
C ILE A 39 -4.54 -2.60 -17.72
N GLU A 40 -5.68 -2.36 -18.37
CA GLU A 40 -6.18 -1.01 -18.57
C GLU A 40 -6.50 -0.35 -17.21
N ALA A 41 -5.69 0.61 -16.85
CA ALA A 41 -5.78 1.30 -15.57
C ALA A 41 -7.08 2.09 -15.35
N GLY A 42 -7.90 2.27 -16.38
CA GLY A 42 -9.21 2.93 -16.29
C GLY A 42 -10.18 2.23 -15.33
N PHE A 43 -10.03 0.92 -15.15
CA PHE A 43 -10.87 0.16 -14.20
C PHE A 43 -10.56 0.47 -12.72
N LEU A 44 -9.38 0.97 -12.41
CA LEU A 44 -8.94 1.16 -11.04
C LEU A 44 -9.03 2.61 -10.57
N ASN A 45 -9.43 3.54 -11.43
CA ASN A 45 -9.47 4.99 -11.17
C ASN A 45 -8.15 5.54 -10.59
N ILE A 46 -7.02 4.87 -10.84
CA ILE A 46 -5.73 5.22 -10.25
C ILE A 46 -5.25 6.58 -10.75
N ARG A 47 -5.57 6.95 -11.98
CA ARG A 47 -5.19 8.25 -12.53
C ARG A 47 -5.82 9.41 -11.76
N GLU A 48 -7.11 9.30 -11.44
CA GLU A 48 -7.82 10.29 -10.63
C GLU A 48 -7.28 10.30 -9.20
N GLU A 49 -6.98 9.13 -8.65
CA GLU A 49 -6.39 8.97 -7.34
C GLU A 49 -5.01 9.65 -7.25
N VAL A 50 -4.14 9.44 -8.25
CA VAL A 50 -2.83 10.13 -8.33
C VAL A 50 -3.00 11.64 -8.34
N ALA A 51 -3.94 12.15 -9.15
CA ALA A 51 -4.20 13.58 -9.25
C ALA A 51 -4.76 14.17 -7.95
N SER A 52 -5.54 13.40 -7.19
CA SER A 52 -6.22 13.86 -5.97
C SER A 52 -5.45 13.66 -4.67
N LEU A 53 -4.26 13.03 -4.70
CA LEU A 53 -3.49 12.80 -3.48
C LEU A 53 -3.26 14.10 -2.69
N PRO A 54 -3.39 14.05 -1.35
CA PRO A 54 -3.62 12.89 -0.49
C PRO A 54 -5.04 12.30 -0.50
N GLY A 55 -6.07 13.02 -0.93
CA GLY A 55 -7.44 12.55 -1.06
C GLY A 55 -7.93 11.77 0.17
N GLU A 56 -8.49 10.60 -0.07
CA GLU A 56 -9.02 9.73 1.00
C GLU A 56 -7.94 9.16 1.94
N TYR A 57 -6.68 9.19 1.55
CA TYR A 57 -5.57 8.72 2.37
C TYR A 57 -5.11 9.73 3.42
N ALA A 58 -5.49 11.00 3.28
CA ALA A 58 -5.28 12.02 4.31
C ALA A 58 -6.34 12.00 5.40
N ALA A 59 -7.42 11.24 5.22
CA ALA A 59 -8.49 11.14 6.20
C ALA A 59 -7.99 10.55 7.52
N THR A 60 -8.65 10.90 8.61
CA THR A 60 -8.31 10.39 9.95
C THR A 60 -8.40 8.87 10.08
N ARG A 61 -9.11 8.21 9.17
CA ARG A 61 -9.28 6.75 9.13
C ARG A 61 -8.43 6.06 8.08
N GLY A 62 -7.66 6.80 7.28
CA GLY A 62 -6.79 6.28 6.24
C GLY A 62 -5.31 6.49 6.52
N GLY A 63 -4.48 6.27 5.52
CA GLY A 63 -3.06 6.52 5.56
C GLY A 63 -2.35 6.25 4.24
N PHE A 64 -1.19 6.84 4.09
CA PHE A 64 -0.29 6.61 2.97
C PHE A 64 1.16 6.57 3.47
N TRP A 65 1.93 5.62 3.03
CA TRP A 65 3.32 5.44 3.45
C TRP A 65 4.22 5.20 2.25
N MET A 66 5.43 5.71 2.35
CA MET A 66 6.50 5.46 1.39
C MET A 66 7.67 4.78 2.09
N ALA A 67 8.31 3.86 1.38
CA ALA A 67 9.57 3.29 1.82
C ALA A 67 10.75 4.06 1.23
N ARG A 68 11.76 4.32 2.04
CA ARG A 68 13.01 4.95 1.64
C ARG A 68 14.18 4.05 1.99
N VAL A 69 15.13 3.91 1.07
CA VAL A 69 16.41 3.24 1.30
C VAL A 69 17.50 4.27 1.08
N ALA A 70 18.25 4.59 2.13
CA ALA A 70 19.12 5.76 2.14
C ALA A 70 18.35 7.03 1.72
N ASP A 71 18.70 7.66 0.62
CA ASP A 71 18.03 8.85 0.11
C ASP A 71 17.03 8.57 -1.03
N ASP A 72 16.86 7.30 -1.42
CA ASP A 72 16.01 6.90 -2.55
C ASP A 72 14.63 6.45 -2.08
N TRP A 73 13.58 6.98 -2.69
CA TRP A 73 12.24 6.46 -2.55
C TRP A 73 12.10 5.13 -3.28
N ALA A 74 11.61 4.12 -2.59
CA ALA A 74 11.68 2.74 -3.05
C ALA A 74 10.32 2.06 -3.21
N GLY A 75 9.28 2.57 -2.61
CA GLY A 75 7.95 1.96 -2.68
C GLY A 75 6.90 2.72 -1.89
N CYS A 76 5.66 2.24 -1.94
CA CYS A 76 4.54 2.84 -1.23
C CYS A 76 3.46 1.81 -0.88
N CYS A 77 2.57 2.19 0.02
CA CYS A 77 1.26 1.56 0.20
C CYS A 77 0.26 2.55 0.80
N ALA A 78 -1.00 2.21 0.72
CA ALA A 78 -2.09 3.04 1.21
C ALA A 78 -3.12 2.22 1.98
N LEU A 79 -3.85 2.90 2.86
CA LEU A 79 -4.97 2.35 3.63
C LEU A 79 -6.16 3.29 3.51
N ALA A 80 -7.32 2.75 3.18
CA ALA A 80 -8.56 3.52 3.11
C ALA A 80 -9.67 2.82 3.90
N PRO A 81 -10.62 3.57 4.48
CA PRO A 81 -11.81 2.96 5.06
C PRO A 81 -12.60 2.22 4.00
N LEU A 82 -13.20 1.11 4.37
CA LEU A 82 -14.02 0.29 3.49
C LEU A 82 -15.37 0.06 4.14
N ASP A 83 -16.28 0.98 3.86
CA ASP A 83 -17.65 0.92 4.35
C ASP A 83 -18.55 0.23 3.31
N GLY A 84 -19.67 -0.34 3.74
CA GLY A 84 -20.65 -0.95 2.83
C GLY A 84 -20.35 -2.38 2.39
N THR A 85 -19.40 -3.05 3.04
CA THR A 85 -19.20 -4.50 2.88
C THR A 85 -19.89 -5.27 4.01
N ASP A 86 -19.96 -6.60 3.87
CA ASP A 86 -20.48 -7.49 4.92
C ASP A 86 -19.57 -7.55 6.16
N TYR A 87 -18.39 -6.97 6.10
CA TYR A 87 -17.42 -6.94 7.19
C TYR A 87 -17.49 -5.60 7.92
N ALA A 88 -17.87 -5.64 9.19
CA ALA A 88 -17.95 -4.44 10.01
C ALA A 88 -16.55 -3.91 10.37
N ASN A 89 -16.41 -2.60 10.48
CA ASN A 89 -15.16 -1.94 10.84
C ASN A 89 -13.98 -2.40 9.98
N ALA A 90 -14.16 -2.37 8.67
CA ALA A 90 -13.17 -2.80 7.69
C ALA A 90 -12.44 -1.62 7.06
N CYS A 91 -11.19 -1.87 6.70
CA CYS A 91 -10.39 -1.01 5.83
C CYS A 91 -9.79 -1.83 4.69
N GLU A 92 -9.28 -1.14 3.69
CA GLU A 92 -8.66 -1.78 2.54
C GLU A 92 -7.21 -1.34 2.40
N LEU A 93 -6.31 -2.33 2.31
CA LEU A 93 -4.92 -2.12 1.95
C LEU A 93 -4.83 -2.02 0.43
N ARG A 94 -4.23 -0.93 -0.06
CA ARG A 94 -4.14 -0.60 -1.48
C ARG A 94 -2.74 -0.21 -1.89
N ARG A 95 -2.45 -0.36 -3.18
CA ARG A 95 -1.31 0.27 -3.84
C ARG A 95 0.04 -0.12 -3.24
N LEU A 96 0.18 -1.36 -2.80
CA LEU A 96 1.48 -1.87 -2.41
C LEU A 96 2.36 -2.01 -3.64
N TYR A 97 3.41 -1.22 -3.69
CA TYR A 97 4.37 -1.20 -4.78
C TYR A 97 5.79 -1.02 -4.25
N VAL A 98 6.71 -1.81 -4.76
CA VAL A 98 8.14 -1.67 -4.51
C VAL A 98 8.85 -1.63 -5.86
N ARG A 99 9.66 -0.61 -6.08
CA ARG A 99 10.47 -0.48 -7.29
C ARG A 99 11.26 -1.77 -7.54
N PRO A 100 11.32 -2.29 -8.79
CA PRO A 100 12.00 -3.55 -9.08
C PRO A 100 13.43 -3.65 -8.55
N ALA A 101 14.20 -2.56 -8.66
CA ALA A 101 15.58 -2.50 -8.17
C ALA A 101 15.71 -2.56 -6.63
N ARG A 102 14.62 -2.40 -5.90
CA ARG A 102 14.58 -2.37 -4.42
C ARG A 102 13.80 -3.55 -3.83
N ARG A 103 13.43 -4.53 -4.62
CA ARG A 103 12.75 -5.75 -4.16
C ARG A 103 13.72 -6.66 -3.40
N GLN A 104 13.17 -7.63 -2.66
CA GLN A 104 13.91 -8.57 -1.80
C GLN A 104 14.69 -7.90 -0.66
N GLN A 105 14.24 -6.73 -0.22
CA GLN A 105 14.79 -5.99 0.93
C GLN A 105 13.77 -5.84 2.07
N ASN A 106 12.72 -6.65 2.08
CA ASN A 106 11.63 -6.62 3.07
C ASN A 106 10.82 -5.32 3.09
N LEU A 107 10.89 -4.47 2.07
CA LEU A 107 10.17 -3.20 2.05
C LEU A 107 8.65 -3.40 1.96
N GLY A 108 8.19 -4.38 1.19
CA GLY A 108 6.76 -4.73 1.12
C GLY A 108 6.22 -5.17 2.48
N LEU A 109 6.97 -5.97 3.22
CA LEU A 109 6.64 -6.37 4.58
C LEU A 109 6.57 -5.16 5.53
N MET A 110 7.58 -4.31 5.52
CA MET A 110 7.63 -3.11 6.37
C MET A 110 6.48 -2.15 6.10
N LEU A 111 6.14 -1.93 4.83
CA LEU A 111 5.01 -1.10 4.41
C LEU A 111 3.68 -1.69 4.89
N THR A 112 3.48 -2.98 4.68
CA THR A 112 2.24 -3.66 5.07
C THR A 112 2.09 -3.69 6.59
N GLU A 113 3.14 -3.99 7.34
CA GLU A 113 3.11 -3.95 8.81
C GLU A 113 2.77 -2.55 9.33
N ARG A 114 3.31 -1.49 8.74
CA ARG A 114 2.96 -0.11 9.10
C ARG A 114 1.48 0.17 8.88
N ALA A 115 0.91 -0.29 7.77
CA ALA A 115 -0.51 -0.13 7.48
C ALA A 115 -1.38 -0.93 8.46
N LEU A 116 -0.99 -2.16 8.80
CA LEU A 116 -1.70 -2.97 9.78
C LEU A 116 -1.67 -2.34 11.18
N ASP A 117 -0.55 -1.78 11.60
CA ASP A 117 -0.44 -1.07 12.87
C ASP A 117 -1.36 0.16 12.91
N ARG A 118 -1.44 0.92 11.83
CA ARG A 118 -2.38 2.04 11.71
C ARG A 118 -3.83 1.55 11.76
N ALA A 119 -4.15 0.45 11.09
CA ALA A 119 -5.48 -0.13 11.13
C ALA A 119 -5.88 -0.53 12.55
N ARG A 120 -4.99 -1.15 13.31
CA ARG A 120 -5.23 -1.48 14.73
C ARG A 120 -5.44 -0.21 15.56
N LEU A 121 -4.61 0.80 15.37
CA LEU A 121 -4.72 2.07 16.09
C LEU A 121 -6.07 2.77 15.84
N HIS A 122 -6.60 2.68 14.62
CA HIS A 122 -7.90 3.23 14.25
C HIS A 122 -9.09 2.36 14.67
N GLY A 123 -8.86 1.20 15.27
CA GLY A 123 -9.92 0.31 15.74
C GLY A 123 -10.58 -0.53 14.65
N TYR A 124 -9.96 -0.67 13.50
CA TYR A 124 -10.45 -1.60 12.47
C TYR A 124 -10.35 -3.04 12.96
N LYS A 125 -11.32 -3.86 12.58
CA LYS A 125 -11.34 -5.29 12.88
C LYS A 125 -10.88 -6.15 11.71
N HIS A 126 -11.04 -5.65 10.50
CA HIS A 126 -10.72 -6.38 9.29
C HIS A 126 -9.93 -5.50 8.32
N VAL A 127 -8.89 -6.06 7.73
CA VAL A 127 -8.16 -5.47 6.61
C VAL A 127 -8.37 -6.35 5.40
N LEU A 128 -8.97 -5.79 4.36
CA LEU A 128 -9.25 -6.45 3.10
C LEU A 128 -8.30 -5.95 2.02
N LEU A 129 -8.07 -6.76 1.03
CA LEU A 129 -7.36 -6.37 -0.19
C LEU A 129 -7.76 -7.27 -1.35
N ASP A 130 -7.50 -6.81 -2.56
CA ASP A 130 -7.48 -7.62 -3.75
C ASP A 130 -6.08 -7.65 -4.37
N THR A 131 -5.74 -8.74 -5.00
CA THR A 131 -4.47 -8.95 -5.70
C THR A 131 -4.69 -9.81 -6.93
N LEU A 132 -3.72 -9.82 -7.83
CA LEU A 132 -3.79 -10.59 -9.07
C LEU A 132 -2.95 -11.88 -8.98
N SER A 133 -3.32 -12.88 -9.78
CA SER A 133 -2.62 -14.17 -9.81
C SER A 133 -1.14 -14.07 -10.19
N ASP A 134 -0.78 -13.07 -11.01
CA ASP A 134 0.60 -12.81 -11.44
C ASP A 134 1.44 -12.06 -10.40
N MET A 135 0.84 -11.67 -9.27
CA MET A 135 1.51 -11.00 -8.14
C MET A 135 1.90 -12.02 -7.04
N GLU A 136 2.69 -13.03 -7.39
CA GLU A 136 3.04 -14.12 -6.47
C GLU A 136 3.78 -13.66 -5.21
N ALA A 137 4.72 -12.72 -5.34
CA ALA A 137 5.48 -12.22 -4.19
C ALA A 137 4.58 -11.49 -3.19
N ALA A 138 3.62 -10.69 -3.66
CA ALA A 138 2.65 -10.02 -2.82
C ALA A 138 1.72 -11.04 -2.14
N ARG A 139 1.25 -12.04 -2.87
CA ARG A 139 0.39 -13.10 -2.31
C ARG A 139 1.09 -13.89 -1.21
N ALA A 140 2.36 -14.26 -1.40
CA ALA A 140 3.16 -14.95 -0.38
C ALA A 140 3.34 -14.08 0.87
N LEU A 141 3.60 -12.79 0.69
CA LEU A 141 3.68 -11.80 1.78
C LEU A 141 2.38 -11.77 2.59
N TYR A 142 1.24 -11.66 1.94
CA TYR A 142 -0.05 -11.57 2.62
C TYR A 142 -0.40 -12.86 3.36
N GLN A 143 -0.14 -14.01 2.77
CA GLN A 143 -0.33 -15.31 3.44
C GLN A 143 0.54 -15.41 4.69
N GLY A 144 1.78 -14.98 4.63
CA GLY A 144 2.69 -14.95 5.78
C GLY A 144 2.21 -14.03 6.91
N LEU A 145 1.42 -13.00 6.60
CA LEU A 145 0.82 -12.09 7.58
C LEU A 145 -0.57 -12.52 8.09
N GLY A 146 -1.03 -13.71 7.70
CA GLY A 146 -2.29 -14.25 8.16
C GLY A 146 -3.53 -13.84 7.35
N PHE A 147 -3.34 -13.24 6.18
CA PHE A 147 -4.43 -13.00 5.25
C PHE A 147 -4.94 -14.32 4.68
N LYS A 148 -6.25 -14.45 4.61
CA LYS A 148 -6.95 -15.63 4.07
C LYS A 148 -7.84 -15.23 2.92
N GLU A 149 -8.00 -16.12 1.96
CA GLU A 149 -8.88 -15.91 0.81
C GLU A 149 -10.34 -15.83 1.25
N ILE A 150 -11.05 -14.84 0.70
CA ILE A 150 -12.47 -14.60 0.92
C ILE A 150 -13.20 -14.47 -0.42
N PRO A 151 -14.55 -14.59 -0.44
CA PRO A 151 -15.32 -14.26 -1.63
C PRO A 151 -15.14 -12.79 -2.05
N PRO A 152 -15.32 -12.46 -3.33
CA PRO A 152 -15.28 -11.09 -3.81
C PRO A 152 -16.23 -10.17 -3.02
N TYR A 153 -15.74 -9.00 -2.60
CA TYR A 153 -16.53 -7.98 -1.92
C TYR A 153 -16.90 -6.79 -2.83
N TYR A 154 -16.43 -6.82 -4.06
CA TYR A 154 -16.85 -5.93 -5.15
C TYR A 154 -16.65 -6.62 -6.49
N PHE A 155 -17.29 -6.08 -7.54
CA PHE A 155 -17.10 -6.59 -8.88
C PHE A 155 -15.77 -6.08 -9.48
N ASN A 156 -14.88 -7.03 -9.81
CA ASN A 156 -13.63 -6.74 -10.53
C ASN A 156 -13.65 -7.50 -11.86
N PRO A 157 -13.68 -6.80 -13.01
CA PRO A 157 -13.71 -7.44 -14.33
C PRO A 157 -12.40 -8.12 -14.71
N ILE A 158 -11.33 -7.95 -13.92
CA ILE A 158 -10.02 -8.49 -14.23
C ILE A 158 -9.97 -9.97 -13.86
N ALA A 159 -9.63 -10.82 -14.84
CA ALA A 159 -9.45 -12.24 -14.60
C ALA A 159 -8.26 -12.49 -13.67
N GLY A 160 -8.41 -13.46 -12.75
CA GLY A 160 -7.35 -13.84 -11.81
C GLY A 160 -7.25 -12.95 -10.58
N ALA A 161 -8.25 -12.12 -10.29
CA ALA A 161 -8.32 -11.37 -9.04
C ALA A 161 -8.57 -12.32 -7.85
N HIS A 162 -7.84 -12.12 -6.77
CA HIS A 162 -8.00 -12.80 -5.50
C HIS A 162 -8.32 -11.76 -4.41
N TYR A 163 -9.21 -12.14 -3.51
CA TYR A 163 -9.65 -11.29 -2.42
C TYR A 163 -9.21 -11.91 -1.10
N LEU A 164 -8.55 -11.13 -0.28
CA LEU A 164 -7.95 -11.59 0.96
C LEU A 164 -8.38 -10.72 2.13
N MET A 165 -8.42 -11.29 3.32
CA MET A 165 -8.75 -10.60 4.56
C MET A 165 -7.87 -11.08 5.71
N ALA A 166 -7.39 -10.13 6.51
CA ALA A 166 -6.84 -10.39 7.83
C ALA A 166 -7.80 -9.85 8.90
N THR A 167 -7.97 -10.63 9.96
CA THR A 167 -8.68 -10.20 11.17
C THR A 167 -7.67 -9.71 12.18
N LEU A 168 -7.87 -8.50 12.68
CA LEU A 168 -6.96 -7.82 13.60
C LEU A 168 -7.26 -8.16 15.08
#